data_512893f87d17c7d4f6387c798c0117bb
#
_entry.id   512893f87d17c7d4f6387c798c0117bb
#
_cell.length_a   1.000
_cell.length_b   1.000
_cell.length_c   1.000
_cell.angle_alpha   90.00
_cell.angle_beta   90.00
_cell.angle_gamma   90.00
#
_symmetry.space_group_name_H-M   'P 1'
#
loop_
_entity.id
_entity.type
_entity.pdbx_description
1 polymer ?
#
loop_
_entity_poly.entity_id
_entity_poly.type
_entity_poly.pdbx_seq_one_letter_code
_entity_poly.pdbx_strand_id
1 'polypeptide(L)'
;AKEIEWLLFKPISAFAPIELQVNVQEVPPEVDLERDAVELEISADAPFFAKRREDSYWGSDEEWQIFPAHFVRKVGVMNDPLGEMAIASAQFGVPIDFSPDTLAEAEKLPEKVDRRSLLHRVDLTDLAFVTIDGEDARDFDDAVYCEETPEGWRLLVAIADVSHYVRPGTSLDRDAQKRATSVYFPSSVVPMLPEKLSNGLCSLNPGVDR
;
A
#
# COMPACT_ATOMS: atom_id res chain seq x y z
N ALA A 1 -17.54 -40.25 13.04
CA ALA A 1 -16.87 -38.96 13.14
C ALA A 1 -17.94 -37.91 12.94
N LYS A 2 -18.05 -36.91 13.86
CA LYS A 2 -18.88 -35.73 13.59
C LYS A 2 -18.17 -34.94 12.49
N GLU A 3 -18.87 -34.63 11.40
CA GLU A 3 -18.35 -33.73 10.38
C GLU A 3 -18.16 -32.35 11.04
N ILE A 4 -17.00 -31.73 10.76
CA ILE A 4 -16.73 -30.37 11.20
C ILE A 4 -17.54 -29.47 10.26
N GLU A 5 -18.53 -28.77 10.81
CA GLU A 5 -19.39 -27.87 10.04
C GLU A 5 -18.89 -26.41 10.11
N TRP A 6 -18.10 -26.07 11.14
CA TRP A 6 -17.70 -24.70 11.46
C TRP A 6 -16.23 -24.60 11.80
N LEU A 7 -15.61 -23.52 11.32
CA LEU A 7 -14.25 -23.11 11.67
C LEU A 7 -14.30 -21.86 12.54
N LEU A 8 -13.37 -21.76 13.49
CA LEU A 8 -13.21 -20.59 14.36
C LEU A 8 -11.91 -19.88 14.02
N PHE A 9 -12.01 -18.61 13.69
CA PHE A 9 -10.89 -17.73 13.38
C PHE A 9 -10.71 -16.68 14.48
N LYS A 10 -9.47 -16.28 14.73
CA LYS A 10 -9.14 -15.19 15.64
C LYS A 10 -8.69 -13.97 14.85
N PRO A 11 -9.13 -12.75 15.22
CA PRO A 11 -8.57 -11.53 14.65
C PRO A 11 -7.07 -11.43 14.94
N ILE A 12 -6.26 -11.03 13.95
CA ILE A 12 -4.81 -10.90 14.10
C ILE A 12 -4.44 -9.80 15.10
N SER A 13 -5.24 -8.74 15.17
CA SER A 13 -4.93 -7.53 15.95
C SER A 13 -5.81 -7.28 17.17
N ALA A 14 -6.77 -8.14 17.45
CA ALA A 14 -7.68 -7.93 18.57
C ALA A 14 -7.12 -8.51 19.88
N PHE A 15 -6.96 -7.67 20.89
CA PHE A 15 -6.72 -8.08 22.26
C PHE A 15 -8.01 -8.48 22.98
N ALA A 16 -9.16 -8.38 22.32
CA ALA A 16 -10.46 -8.76 22.84
C ALA A 16 -10.71 -10.27 22.66
N PRO A 17 -11.46 -10.92 23.58
CA PRO A 17 -11.83 -12.31 23.48
C PRO A 17 -12.92 -12.53 22.43
N ILE A 18 -12.55 -12.36 21.15
CA ILE A 18 -13.44 -12.49 20.00
C ILE A 18 -12.98 -13.65 19.13
N GLU A 19 -13.94 -14.46 18.67
CA GLU A 19 -13.75 -15.48 17.63
C GLU A 19 -14.78 -15.26 16.50
N LEU A 20 -14.38 -15.57 15.27
CA LEU A 20 -15.25 -15.49 14.09
C LEU A 20 -15.56 -16.90 13.61
N GLN A 21 -16.84 -17.21 13.51
CA GLN A 21 -17.32 -18.53 13.10
C GLN A 21 -17.75 -18.52 11.64
N VAL A 22 -17.09 -19.35 10.83
CA VAL A 22 -17.33 -19.48 9.38
C VAL A 22 -17.72 -20.92 9.05
N ASN A 23 -18.68 -21.10 8.14
CA ASN A 23 -19.00 -22.42 7.64
C ASN A 23 -17.80 -23.00 6.84
N VAL A 24 -17.43 -24.24 7.14
CA VAL A 24 -16.29 -24.90 6.47
C VAL A 24 -16.43 -24.96 4.96
N GLN A 25 -17.65 -25.03 4.45
CA GLN A 25 -17.93 -25.07 3.00
C GLN A 25 -17.68 -23.73 2.28
N GLU A 26 -17.61 -22.62 3.02
CA GLU A 26 -17.30 -21.29 2.47
C GLU A 26 -15.79 -21.07 2.28
N VAL A 27 -14.96 -21.84 2.98
CA VAL A 27 -13.50 -21.68 2.91
C VAL A 27 -12.94 -22.57 1.79
N PRO A 28 -12.28 -21.97 0.78
CA PRO A 28 -11.69 -22.73 -0.31
C PRO A 28 -10.67 -23.77 0.18
N PRO A 29 -10.60 -24.94 -0.44
CA PRO A 29 -9.73 -26.05 0.00
C PRO A 29 -8.23 -25.74 -0.12
N GLU A 30 -7.86 -24.73 -0.90
CA GLU A 30 -6.48 -24.24 -1.05
C GLU A 30 -6.01 -23.34 0.11
N VAL A 31 -6.91 -22.95 1.03
CA VAL A 31 -6.56 -22.17 2.20
C VAL A 31 -5.95 -23.05 3.27
N ASP A 32 -4.70 -22.79 3.61
CA ASP A 32 -4.00 -23.43 4.72
C ASP A 32 -4.39 -22.77 6.05
N LEU A 33 -5.23 -23.43 6.83
CA LEU A 33 -5.78 -22.90 8.08
C LEU A 33 -4.73 -22.64 9.18
N GLU A 34 -3.52 -23.18 9.04
CA GLU A 34 -2.43 -22.97 10.00
C GLU A 34 -1.52 -21.79 9.61
N ARG A 35 -1.48 -21.45 8.33
CA ARG A 35 -0.51 -20.50 7.79
C ARG A 35 -1.11 -19.29 7.11
N ASP A 36 -2.33 -19.40 6.60
CA ASP A 36 -2.94 -18.33 5.84
C ASP A 36 -3.75 -17.38 6.70
N ALA A 37 -3.52 -16.08 6.53
CA ALA A 37 -4.41 -15.05 7.01
C ALA A 37 -5.55 -14.84 6.00
N VAL A 38 -6.76 -14.70 6.51
CA VAL A 38 -7.98 -14.53 5.68
C VAL A 38 -8.73 -13.28 6.10
N GLU A 39 -9.45 -12.70 5.18
CA GLU A 39 -10.41 -11.62 5.41
C GLU A 39 -11.80 -12.24 5.57
N LEU A 40 -12.47 -11.86 6.66
CA LEU A 40 -13.81 -12.34 7.00
C LEU A 40 -14.74 -11.13 7.19
N GLU A 41 -15.96 -11.25 6.73
CA GLU A 41 -17.02 -10.26 6.94
C GLU A 41 -18.00 -10.76 8.01
N ILE A 42 -18.19 -9.97 9.08
CA ILE A 42 -19.13 -10.30 10.15
C ILE A 42 -20.56 -10.16 9.61
N SER A 43 -21.39 -11.18 9.86
CA SER A 43 -22.81 -11.16 9.49
C SER A 43 -23.56 -10.14 10.33
N ALA A 44 -24.04 -9.06 9.70
CA ALA A 44 -24.65 -7.92 10.37
C ALA A 44 -25.95 -8.28 11.15
N ASP A 45 -26.66 -9.30 10.69
CA ASP A 45 -27.97 -9.69 11.24
C ASP A 45 -27.93 -10.90 12.17
N ALA A 46 -26.76 -11.49 12.39
CA ALA A 46 -26.66 -12.69 13.21
C ALA A 46 -26.27 -12.34 14.66
N PRO A 47 -26.95 -12.91 15.66
CA PRO A 47 -26.59 -12.71 17.05
C PRO A 47 -25.24 -13.36 17.33
N PHE A 48 -24.39 -12.67 18.08
CA PHE A 48 -23.17 -13.29 18.63
C PHE A 48 -23.49 -14.27 19.73
N PHE A 49 -22.64 -15.27 19.90
CA PHE A 49 -22.74 -16.24 20.97
C PHE A 49 -21.66 -15.97 22.02
N ALA A 50 -22.04 -15.92 23.29
CA ALA A 50 -21.09 -15.87 24.38
C ALA A 50 -20.71 -17.29 24.78
N LYS A 51 -19.41 -17.60 24.85
CA LYS A 51 -18.88 -18.87 25.31
C LYS A 51 -17.87 -18.66 26.43
N ARG A 52 -18.11 -19.26 27.58
CA ARG A 52 -17.13 -19.34 28.68
C ARG A 52 -16.08 -20.38 28.31
N ARG A 53 -14.80 -20.00 28.28
CA ARG A 53 -13.70 -20.95 28.11
C ARG A 53 -13.18 -21.38 29.50
N GLU A 54 -13.26 -22.68 29.79
CA GLU A 54 -12.76 -23.26 31.04
C GLU A 54 -11.22 -23.39 31.05
N ASP A 55 -10.54 -23.20 29.92
CA ASP A 55 -9.12 -23.49 29.69
C ASP A 55 -8.21 -22.25 29.65
N SER A 56 -8.58 -21.12 30.28
CA SER A 56 -7.68 -19.99 30.28
C SER A 56 -6.52 -20.20 31.25
N TYR A 57 -5.30 -20.32 30.74
CA TYR A 57 -4.04 -20.49 31.50
C TYR A 57 -3.75 -19.33 32.47
N TRP A 58 -4.57 -18.27 32.48
CA TRP A 58 -4.41 -17.05 33.27
C TRP A 58 -5.52 -16.83 34.31
N GLY A 59 -6.40 -17.77 34.53
CA GLY A 59 -7.38 -17.70 35.63
C GLY A 59 -8.40 -16.56 35.54
N SER A 60 -8.58 -15.94 34.39
CA SER A 60 -9.63 -14.96 34.17
C SER A 60 -10.87 -15.63 33.58
N ASP A 61 -12.01 -15.41 34.23
CA ASP A 61 -13.36 -15.78 33.72
C ASP A 61 -13.73 -14.91 32.48
N GLU A 62 -12.88 -14.90 31.45
CA GLU A 62 -13.16 -14.12 30.22
C GLU A 62 -14.24 -14.82 29.39
N GLU A 63 -15.30 -14.09 29.13
CA GLU A 63 -16.38 -14.52 28.25
C GLU A 63 -15.98 -14.22 26.80
N TRP A 64 -15.82 -15.27 25.98
CA TRP A 64 -15.49 -15.14 24.57
C TRP A 64 -16.75 -14.87 23.75
N GLN A 65 -16.68 -13.87 22.87
CA GLN A 65 -17.75 -13.53 21.95
C GLN A 65 -17.48 -14.16 20.58
N ILE A 66 -18.42 -14.97 20.11
CA ILE A 66 -18.33 -15.64 18.80
C ILE A 66 -19.29 -14.95 17.85
N PHE A 67 -18.77 -14.38 16.77
CA PHE A 67 -19.56 -13.72 15.74
C PHE A 67 -19.64 -14.61 14.50
N PRO A 68 -20.83 -14.89 13.97
CA PRO A 68 -20.96 -15.49 12.65
C PRO A 68 -20.36 -14.57 11.59
N ALA A 69 -19.61 -15.17 10.68
CA ALA A 69 -18.90 -14.44 9.64
C ALA A 69 -18.87 -15.25 8.33
N HIS A 70 -18.61 -14.58 7.23
CA HIS A 70 -18.43 -15.14 5.90
C HIS A 70 -17.00 -15.00 5.43
N PHE A 71 -16.50 -16.01 4.71
CA PHE A 71 -15.19 -15.95 4.07
C PHE A 71 -15.24 -14.96 2.90
N VAL A 72 -14.31 -14.02 2.85
CA VAL A 72 -14.16 -13.06 1.75
C VAL A 72 -13.02 -13.48 0.83
N ARG A 73 -11.80 -13.57 1.37
CA ARG A 73 -10.61 -13.94 0.58
C ARG A 73 -9.44 -14.35 1.47
N LYS A 74 -8.48 -15.02 0.88
CA LYS A 74 -7.12 -15.16 1.42
C LYS A 74 -6.39 -13.82 1.27
N VAL A 75 -5.72 -13.38 2.32
CA VAL A 75 -4.96 -12.12 2.36
C VAL A 75 -3.47 -12.38 2.13
N GLY A 76 -2.88 -13.31 2.88
CA GLY A 76 -1.46 -13.60 2.78
C GLY A 76 -1.07 -14.80 3.63
N VAL A 77 0.18 -15.20 3.52
CA VAL A 77 0.78 -16.28 4.30
C VAL A 77 1.53 -15.67 5.48
N MET A 78 1.22 -16.09 6.69
CA MET A 78 1.92 -15.65 7.90
C MET A 78 3.38 -16.11 7.89
N ASN A 79 4.27 -15.27 8.41
CA ASN A 79 5.73 -15.49 8.41
C ASN A 79 6.37 -15.54 7.02
N ASP A 80 5.70 -15.02 5.99
CA ASP A 80 6.26 -14.75 4.69
C ASP A 80 6.31 -13.24 4.46
N PRO A 81 7.44 -12.63 4.03
CA PRO A 81 7.58 -11.17 3.94
C PRO A 81 6.51 -10.48 3.09
N LEU A 82 6.12 -11.07 1.95
CA LEU A 82 5.06 -10.54 1.10
C LEU A 82 3.68 -10.77 1.72
N GLY A 83 3.49 -11.91 2.39
CA GLY A 83 2.29 -12.22 3.14
C GLY A 83 2.08 -11.24 4.30
N GLU A 84 3.10 -10.97 5.08
CA GLU A 84 3.06 -10.00 6.19
C GLU A 84 2.76 -8.57 5.70
N MET A 85 3.33 -8.16 4.56
CA MET A 85 2.99 -6.89 3.92
C MET A 85 1.49 -6.84 3.54
N ALA A 86 0.97 -7.89 2.92
CA ALA A 86 -0.44 -7.96 2.52
C ALA A 86 -1.36 -7.94 3.74
N ILE A 87 -1.00 -8.66 4.81
CA ILE A 87 -1.74 -8.69 6.08
C ILE A 87 -1.76 -7.29 6.73
N ALA A 88 -0.60 -6.66 6.86
CA ALA A 88 -0.50 -5.30 7.42
C ALA A 88 -1.27 -4.29 6.57
N SER A 89 -1.16 -4.38 5.25
CA SER A 89 -1.90 -3.51 4.34
C SER A 89 -3.42 -3.67 4.49
N ALA A 90 -3.92 -4.89 4.59
CA ALA A 90 -5.34 -5.14 4.82
C ALA A 90 -5.79 -4.61 6.20
N GLN A 91 -4.99 -4.83 7.23
CA GLN A 91 -5.28 -4.38 8.60
C GLN A 91 -5.39 -2.86 8.72
N PHE A 92 -4.53 -2.11 8.03
CA PHE A 92 -4.50 -0.65 8.08
C PHE A 92 -5.24 0.02 6.90
N GLY A 93 -5.89 -0.75 6.05
CA GLY A 93 -6.61 -0.23 4.89
C GLY A 93 -5.71 0.40 3.83
N VAL A 94 -4.45 -0.03 3.75
CA VAL A 94 -3.51 0.43 2.72
C VAL A 94 -3.88 -0.20 1.38
N PRO A 95 -4.25 0.58 0.35
CA PRO A 95 -4.61 0.04 -0.95
C PRO A 95 -3.36 -0.43 -1.70
N ILE A 96 -3.19 -1.74 -1.87
CA ILE A 96 -2.04 -2.31 -2.59
C ILE A 96 -2.18 -2.09 -4.10
N ASP A 97 -3.35 -2.42 -4.66
CA ASP A 97 -3.59 -2.39 -6.09
C ASP A 97 -4.06 -1.00 -6.56
N PHE A 98 -3.66 -0.61 -7.76
CA PHE A 98 -4.24 0.52 -8.46
C PHE A 98 -5.51 0.11 -9.20
N SER A 99 -6.43 1.06 -9.38
CA SER A 99 -7.60 0.81 -10.21
C SER A 99 -7.21 0.53 -11.67
N PRO A 100 -7.95 -0.32 -12.40
CA PRO A 100 -7.71 -0.57 -13.82
C PRO A 100 -7.66 0.71 -14.67
N ASP A 101 -8.49 1.69 -14.34
CA ASP A 101 -8.53 2.98 -15.03
C ASP A 101 -7.25 3.79 -14.79
N THR A 102 -6.70 3.75 -13.57
CA THR A 102 -5.43 4.40 -13.23
C THR A 102 -4.26 3.77 -13.96
N LEU A 103 -4.20 2.44 -14.03
CA LEU A 103 -3.17 1.74 -14.80
C LEU A 103 -3.28 2.05 -16.30
N ALA A 104 -4.50 2.05 -16.85
CA ALA A 104 -4.74 2.39 -18.24
C ALA A 104 -4.41 3.85 -18.57
N GLU A 105 -4.59 4.79 -17.63
CA GLU A 105 -4.19 6.18 -17.77
C GLU A 105 -2.67 6.32 -17.74
N ALA A 106 -2.00 5.70 -16.77
CA ALA A 106 -0.54 5.70 -16.66
C ALA A 106 0.14 5.10 -17.90
N GLU A 107 -0.44 4.04 -18.48
CA GLU A 107 0.11 3.40 -19.69
C GLU A 107 0.10 4.31 -20.91
N LYS A 108 -0.87 5.23 -21.01
CA LYS A 108 -0.97 6.21 -22.11
C LYS A 108 0.05 7.34 -22.01
N LEU A 109 0.67 7.54 -20.86
CA LEU A 109 1.70 8.55 -20.70
C LEU A 109 2.96 8.17 -21.50
N PRO A 110 3.70 9.16 -22.05
CA PRO A 110 4.94 8.90 -22.75
C PRO A 110 6.01 8.33 -21.79
N GLU A 111 6.98 7.61 -22.32
CA GLU A 111 8.12 7.14 -21.53
C GLU A 111 9.16 8.23 -21.23
N LYS A 112 9.14 9.30 -22.05
CA LYS A 112 10.08 10.42 -21.96
C LYS A 112 9.33 11.73 -21.98
N VAL A 113 9.95 12.77 -21.44
CA VAL A 113 9.42 14.13 -21.50
C VAL A 113 9.25 14.57 -22.95
N ASP A 114 8.06 15.06 -23.32
CA ASP A 114 7.81 15.61 -24.64
C ASP A 114 8.42 17.01 -24.72
N ARG A 115 9.48 17.17 -25.53
CA ARG A 115 10.16 18.45 -25.73
C ARG A 115 9.23 19.59 -26.20
N ARG A 116 8.09 19.27 -26.83
CA ARG A 116 7.09 20.27 -27.18
C ARG A 116 6.38 20.86 -25.97
N SER A 117 6.32 20.14 -24.86
CA SER A 117 5.77 20.64 -23.59
C SER A 117 6.71 21.60 -22.85
N LEU A 118 7.96 21.72 -23.30
CA LEU A 118 9.02 22.51 -22.64
C LEU A 118 9.05 23.98 -23.03
N LEU A 119 8.20 24.45 -23.98
CA LEU A 119 8.23 25.82 -24.54
C LEU A 119 8.16 26.94 -23.49
N HIS A 120 7.68 26.68 -22.31
CA HIS A 120 7.54 27.64 -21.21
C HIS A 120 8.43 27.31 -20.00
N ARG A 121 9.40 26.41 -20.16
CA ARG A 121 10.32 25.99 -19.13
C ARG A 121 11.70 26.60 -19.35
N VAL A 122 12.46 26.76 -18.26
CA VAL A 122 13.86 27.16 -18.32
C VAL A 122 14.70 25.90 -18.39
N ASP A 123 15.62 25.86 -19.34
CA ASP A 123 16.59 24.77 -19.45
C ASP A 123 17.71 24.97 -18.40
N LEU A 124 17.83 24.03 -17.50
CA LEU A 124 18.83 23.98 -16.43
C LEU A 124 19.72 22.74 -16.55
N THR A 125 19.70 22.04 -17.66
CA THR A 125 20.43 20.78 -17.88
C THR A 125 21.96 20.92 -17.79
N ASP A 126 22.49 22.12 -17.98
CA ASP A 126 23.91 22.42 -17.82
C ASP A 126 24.35 22.61 -16.35
N LEU A 127 23.42 22.72 -15.42
CA LEU A 127 23.71 22.86 -14.01
C LEU A 127 23.88 21.48 -13.35
N ALA A 128 24.89 21.35 -12.50
CA ALA A 128 25.20 20.12 -11.80
C ALA A 128 24.26 19.91 -10.59
N PHE A 129 22.99 19.66 -10.86
CA PHE A 129 22.05 19.24 -9.83
C PHE A 129 22.43 17.87 -9.27
N VAL A 130 22.20 17.68 -7.98
CA VAL A 130 22.40 16.41 -7.27
C VAL A 130 21.15 16.06 -6.47
N THR A 131 20.85 14.76 -6.42
CA THR A 131 19.87 14.19 -5.50
C THR A 131 20.63 13.61 -4.29
N ILE A 132 20.05 13.67 -3.08
CA ILE A 132 20.66 13.23 -1.84
C ILE A 132 19.68 12.31 -1.12
N ASP A 133 19.57 11.09 -1.61
CA ASP A 133 18.63 10.07 -1.17
C ASP A 133 19.35 8.84 -0.64
N GLY A 134 18.59 7.86 -0.14
CA GLY A 134 19.12 6.56 0.24
C GLY A 134 19.68 5.81 -0.98
N GLU A 135 20.62 4.90 -0.74
CA GLU A 135 21.30 4.13 -1.80
C GLU A 135 20.33 3.33 -2.67
N ASP A 136 19.22 2.86 -2.09
CA ASP A 136 18.20 2.05 -2.77
C ASP A 136 17.02 2.88 -3.33
N ALA A 137 17.05 4.21 -3.18
CA ALA A 137 15.99 5.08 -3.68
C ALA A 137 15.88 5.03 -5.21
N ARG A 138 14.65 5.09 -5.73
CA ARG A 138 14.35 5.10 -7.16
C ARG A 138 13.39 6.23 -7.56
N ASP A 139 12.79 6.87 -6.58
CA ASP A 139 11.80 7.93 -6.66
C ASP A 139 12.43 9.23 -6.14
N PHE A 140 13.29 9.84 -6.96
CA PHE A 140 13.98 11.09 -6.61
C PHE A 140 13.02 12.27 -6.80
N ASP A 141 12.43 12.73 -5.71
CA ASP A 141 11.42 13.80 -5.73
C ASP A 141 12.03 15.19 -5.83
N ASP A 142 13.25 15.38 -5.33
CA ASP A 142 13.94 16.66 -5.34
C ASP A 142 15.42 16.55 -5.71
N ALA A 143 15.95 17.65 -6.24
CA ALA A 143 17.36 17.82 -6.50
C ALA A 143 17.79 19.23 -6.15
N VAL A 144 19.02 19.39 -5.75
CA VAL A 144 19.58 20.67 -5.33
C VAL A 144 20.81 21.06 -6.13
N TYR A 145 20.97 22.35 -6.34
CA TYR A 145 22.16 22.97 -6.92
C TYR A 145 22.50 24.22 -6.11
N CYS A 146 23.78 24.41 -5.79
CA CYS A 146 24.24 25.56 -5.05
C CYS A 146 25.51 26.15 -5.69
N GLU A 147 25.56 27.47 -5.83
CA GLU A 147 26.72 28.18 -6.32
C GLU A 147 27.05 29.40 -5.44
N GLU A 148 28.33 29.74 -5.34
CA GLU A 148 28.79 30.96 -4.69
C GLU A 148 28.59 32.14 -5.62
N THR A 149 28.12 33.26 -5.07
CA THR A 149 27.95 34.52 -5.77
C THR A 149 28.68 35.64 -5.01
N PRO A 150 28.96 36.81 -5.62
CA PRO A 150 29.59 37.93 -4.90
C PRO A 150 28.81 38.42 -3.67
N GLU A 151 27.51 38.13 -3.61
CA GLU A 151 26.61 38.56 -2.54
C GLU A 151 26.27 37.44 -1.54
N GLY A 152 26.80 36.23 -1.74
CA GLY A 152 26.54 35.04 -0.92
C GLY A 152 26.35 33.78 -1.76
N TRP A 153 25.30 33.01 -1.46
CA TRP A 153 25.02 31.74 -2.12
C TRP A 153 23.68 31.77 -2.87
N ARG A 154 23.65 31.18 -4.04
CA ARG A 154 22.44 30.94 -4.79
C ARG A 154 22.10 29.44 -4.72
N LEU A 155 20.96 29.14 -4.08
CA LEU A 155 20.43 27.77 -4.00
C LEU A 155 19.28 27.63 -4.98
N LEU A 156 19.30 26.58 -5.79
CA LEU A 156 18.17 26.12 -6.60
C LEU A 156 17.71 24.78 -6.06
N VAL A 157 16.39 24.63 -5.92
CA VAL A 157 15.73 23.37 -5.56
C VAL A 157 14.79 23.01 -6.69
N ALA A 158 15.02 21.87 -7.31
CA ALA A 158 14.16 21.31 -8.34
C ALA A 158 13.27 20.25 -7.70
N ILE A 159 11.97 20.36 -7.92
CA ILE A 159 10.98 19.38 -7.44
C ILE A 159 10.36 18.70 -8.67
N ALA A 160 10.19 17.39 -8.61
CA ALA A 160 9.52 16.61 -9.63
C ALA A 160 8.13 17.20 -9.98
N ASP A 161 7.89 17.52 -11.25
CA ASP A 161 6.62 18.13 -11.68
C ASP A 161 5.51 17.09 -11.85
N VAL A 162 5.11 16.50 -10.74
CA VAL A 162 4.04 15.48 -10.68
C VAL A 162 2.74 16.03 -11.27
N SER A 163 2.44 17.30 -11.05
CA SER A 163 1.22 17.97 -11.53
C SER A 163 1.12 18.08 -13.06
N HIS A 164 2.25 17.94 -13.75
CA HIS A 164 2.27 17.87 -15.21
C HIS A 164 1.55 16.62 -15.74
N TYR A 165 1.68 15.51 -15.05
CA TYR A 165 1.14 14.20 -15.42
C TYR A 165 -0.16 13.87 -14.67
N VAL A 166 -0.21 14.12 -13.38
CA VAL A 166 -1.38 13.84 -12.52
C VAL A 166 -2.29 15.06 -12.52
N ARG A 167 -3.29 15.04 -13.40
CA ARG A 167 -4.22 16.18 -13.56
C ARG A 167 -5.42 16.03 -12.61
N PRO A 168 -5.92 17.14 -12.03
CA PRO A 168 -7.09 17.09 -11.15
C PRO A 168 -8.30 16.40 -11.81
N GLY A 169 -8.93 15.50 -11.05
CA GLY A 169 -10.13 14.77 -11.47
C GLY A 169 -9.88 13.56 -12.38
N THR A 170 -8.63 13.24 -12.71
CA THR A 170 -8.28 12.01 -13.44
C THR A 170 -8.28 10.77 -12.57
N SER A 171 -8.10 9.58 -13.13
CA SER A 171 -8.01 8.35 -12.34
C SER A 171 -6.73 8.31 -11.51
N LEU A 172 -5.62 8.79 -12.07
CA LEU A 172 -4.35 8.96 -11.35
C LEU A 172 -4.52 9.86 -10.12
N ASP A 173 -5.19 11.01 -10.27
CA ASP A 173 -5.43 11.96 -9.17
C ASP A 173 -6.30 11.34 -8.08
N ARG A 174 -7.38 10.65 -8.44
CA ARG A 174 -8.27 9.99 -7.47
C ARG A 174 -7.57 8.90 -6.67
N ASP A 175 -6.77 8.05 -7.33
CA ASP A 175 -6.03 7.01 -6.63
C ASP A 175 -4.91 7.61 -5.76
N ALA A 176 -4.22 8.65 -6.25
CA ALA A 176 -3.21 9.37 -5.48
C ALA A 176 -3.80 10.00 -4.20
N GLN A 177 -4.97 10.67 -4.30
CA GLN A 177 -5.67 11.22 -3.14
C GLN A 177 -6.09 10.13 -2.14
N LYS A 178 -6.57 8.99 -2.62
CA LYS A 178 -6.96 7.87 -1.78
C LYS A 178 -5.77 7.23 -1.06
N ARG A 179 -4.61 7.16 -1.72
CA ARG A 179 -3.37 6.60 -1.17
C ARG A 179 -2.67 7.57 -0.23
N ALA A 180 -2.72 8.87 -0.53
CA ALA A 180 -2.11 10.01 0.18
C ALA A 180 -0.58 10.01 0.23
N THR A 181 0.08 8.87 0.34
CA THR A 181 1.54 8.71 0.40
C THR A 181 1.97 7.34 -0.08
N SER A 182 3.24 7.16 -0.36
CA SER A 182 3.86 5.83 -0.47
C SER A 182 4.01 5.21 0.91
N VAL A 183 3.87 3.88 1.01
CA VAL A 183 4.07 3.13 2.25
C VAL A 183 5.25 2.19 2.07
N TYR A 184 6.26 2.36 2.93
CA TYR A 184 7.50 1.61 2.86
C TYR A 184 7.50 0.45 3.84
N PHE A 185 7.70 -0.76 3.32
CA PHE A 185 7.93 -1.99 4.08
C PHE A 185 9.42 -2.38 4.00
N PRO A 186 9.94 -3.23 4.89
CA PRO A 186 11.35 -3.59 4.87
C PRO A 186 11.86 -4.17 3.54
N SER A 187 11.00 -4.82 2.76
CA SER A 187 11.37 -5.50 1.51
C SER A 187 10.63 -4.99 0.27
N SER A 188 9.72 -4.03 0.43
CA SER A 188 8.87 -3.57 -0.66
C SER A 188 8.24 -2.22 -0.38
N VAL A 189 7.72 -1.59 -1.42
CA VAL A 189 7.02 -0.29 -1.33
C VAL A 189 5.64 -0.43 -1.96
N VAL A 190 4.62 0.10 -1.30
CA VAL A 190 3.31 0.36 -1.91
C VAL A 190 3.30 1.81 -2.35
N PRO A 191 3.57 2.13 -3.62
CA PRO A 191 3.79 3.49 -4.07
C PRO A 191 2.49 4.28 -4.17
N MET A 192 2.56 5.61 -3.95
CA MET A 192 1.43 6.51 -4.13
C MET A 192 0.99 6.61 -5.60
N LEU A 193 1.92 6.56 -6.53
CA LEU A 193 1.70 6.59 -7.98
C LEU A 193 2.22 5.33 -8.64
N PRO A 194 1.67 4.91 -9.81
CA PRO A 194 2.24 3.81 -10.59
C PRO A 194 3.74 4.02 -10.87
N GLU A 195 4.55 2.95 -10.85
CA GLU A 195 6.01 3.02 -11.00
C GLU A 195 6.48 3.75 -12.27
N LYS A 196 5.70 3.73 -13.33
CA LYS A 196 5.98 4.50 -14.56
C LYS A 196 6.08 6.00 -14.28
N LEU A 197 5.37 6.50 -13.26
CA LEU A 197 5.48 7.87 -12.79
C LEU A 197 6.48 7.99 -11.65
N SER A 198 6.30 7.27 -10.55
CA SER A 198 7.12 7.45 -9.34
C SER A 198 8.60 7.20 -9.57
N ASN A 199 8.95 6.10 -10.26
CA ASN A 199 10.34 5.73 -10.56
C ASN A 199 10.79 6.22 -11.96
N GLY A 200 9.83 6.68 -12.78
CA GLY A 200 10.01 7.10 -14.16
C GLY A 200 9.86 8.60 -14.37
N LEU A 201 8.70 9.00 -14.91
CA LEU A 201 8.45 10.38 -15.38
C LEU A 201 8.55 11.45 -14.29
N CYS A 202 8.21 11.11 -13.05
CA CYS A 202 8.27 12.02 -11.90
C CYS A 202 9.56 11.85 -11.06
N SER A 203 10.48 10.96 -11.44
CA SER A 203 11.75 10.79 -10.73
C SER A 203 12.87 11.58 -11.43
N LEU A 204 13.65 12.35 -10.66
CA LEU A 204 14.79 13.15 -11.14
C LEU A 204 16.02 12.27 -11.37
N ASN A 205 15.85 11.23 -12.20
CA ASN A 205 16.90 10.25 -12.50
C ASN A 205 18.12 10.91 -13.18
N PRO A 206 19.35 10.45 -12.87
CA PRO A 206 20.57 10.97 -13.47
C PRO A 206 20.60 10.83 -15.01
N GLY A 207 21.02 11.89 -15.69
CA GLY A 207 21.22 11.88 -17.15
C GLY A 207 19.95 11.78 -18.00
N VAL A 208 18.80 12.06 -17.41
CA VAL A 208 17.51 12.06 -18.10
C VAL A 208 16.82 13.41 -17.93
N ASP A 209 16.32 13.97 -19.05
CA ASP A 209 15.55 15.22 -19.00
C ASP A 209 14.27 15.05 -18.17
N ARG A 210 14.02 16.01 -17.28
CA ARG A 210 12.83 16.04 -16.39
C ARG A 210 12.30 17.48 -16.24
#